data_39d7afdb27e22d79ff25fc2b3a90cae8
#
_entry.id   39d7afdb27e22d79ff25fc2b3a90cae8
#
_cell.length_a   1.000
_cell.length_b   1.000
_cell.length_c   1.000
_cell.angle_alpha   90.00
_cell.angle_beta   90.00
_cell.angle_gamma   90.00
#
_symmetry.space_group_name_H-M   'P 1'
#
loop_
_entity.id
_entity.type
_entity.pdbx_description
1 polymer ?
#
loop_
_entity_poly.entity_id
_entity_poly.type
_entity_poly.pdbx_seq_one_letter_code
_entity_poly.pdbx_strand_id
1 'polypeptide(L)'
;MSRPNLQIALDHNDLEHALGDVMKVGDVVDIIEVGTILCLQEGQKAIRCIRSMFPDKKLVADTKCADAGGTVASNVAKAGADWMKVICCATIPTMEAAQKEIGELQVELYGNWTFEQSMDWHNIGIRQVIYHQSRDALLSGETWGEKDLSKIKKLIELGFNVSVTGGLNPHTLHLFEGIDVYTFITGRGITAANDPMKAAQNFKDEIIRIWG
;
A
#
# COMPACT_ATOMS: atom_id res chain seq x y z
N MET A 1 9.34 -7.29 17.28
CA MET A 1 8.52 -6.93 16.11
C MET A 1 7.66 -5.75 16.50
N SER A 2 7.57 -4.74 15.64
CA SER A 2 6.64 -3.62 15.86
C SER A 2 5.22 -4.04 15.46
N ARG A 3 4.21 -3.40 16.06
CA ARG A 3 2.84 -3.62 15.62
C ARG A 3 2.65 -3.08 14.19
N PRO A 4 2.15 -3.90 13.26
CA PRO A 4 1.90 -3.47 11.89
C PRO A 4 0.88 -2.32 11.79
N ASN A 5 1.06 -1.47 10.78
CA ASN A 5 0.06 -0.47 10.44
C ASN A 5 -1.13 -1.11 9.70
N LEU A 6 -2.29 -0.46 9.79
CA LEU A 6 -3.43 -0.73 8.93
C LEU A 6 -3.55 0.40 7.89
N GLN A 7 -3.53 0.07 6.61
CA GLN A 7 -3.70 1.01 5.50
C GLN A 7 -4.97 0.69 4.73
N ILE A 8 -5.78 1.71 4.47
CA ILE A 8 -6.91 1.58 3.55
C ILE A 8 -6.51 2.00 2.14
N ALA A 9 -6.84 1.17 1.14
CA ALA A 9 -6.70 1.50 -0.28
C ALA A 9 -8.07 1.86 -0.87
N LEU A 10 -8.22 3.11 -1.30
CA LEU A 10 -9.45 3.66 -1.89
C LEU A 10 -9.43 3.46 -3.41
N ASP A 11 -9.86 2.28 -3.86
CA ASP A 11 -9.95 1.90 -5.27
C ASP A 11 -11.37 2.12 -5.84
N HIS A 12 -11.88 3.35 -5.70
CA HIS A 12 -13.19 3.76 -6.17
C HIS A 12 -13.13 4.34 -7.59
N ASN A 13 -14.24 4.25 -8.33
CA ASN A 13 -14.36 4.83 -9.66
C ASN A 13 -14.68 6.33 -9.64
N ASP A 14 -14.97 6.89 -8.49
CA ASP A 14 -15.29 8.31 -8.29
C ASP A 14 -14.91 8.80 -6.90
N LEU A 15 -14.81 10.12 -6.77
CA LEU A 15 -14.40 10.77 -5.55
C LEU A 15 -15.48 10.72 -4.46
N GLU A 16 -16.75 10.77 -4.82
CA GLU A 16 -17.85 10.82 -3.86
C GLU A 16 -17.88 9.56 -2.99
N HIS A 17 -17.83 8.38 -3.60
CA HIS A 17 -17.78 7.12 -2.87
C HIS A 17 -16.49 6.97 -2.06
N ALA A 18 -15.35 7.39 -2.63
CA ALA A 18 -14.06 7.35 -1.91
C ALA A 18 -14.09 8.22 -0.64
N LEU A 19 -14.61 9.46 -0.74
CA LEU A 19 -14.76 10.35 0.40
C LEU A 19 -15.77 9.81 1.42
N GLY A 20 -16.89 9.24 0.94
CA GLY A 20 -17.90 8.63 1.79
C GLY A 20 -17.34 7.50 2.66
N ASP A 21 -16.44 6.67 2.10
CA ASP A 21 -15.83 5.58 2.86
C ASP A 21 -14.67 6.06 3.75
N VAL A 22 -13.79 6.92 3.25
CA VAL A 22 -12.68 7.39 4.09
C VAL A 22 -13.16 8.22 5.29
N MET A 23 -14.27 8.94 5.18
CA MET A 23 -14.88 9.64 6.31
C MET A 23 -15.30 8.69 7.44
N LYS A 24 -15.72 7.48 7.10
CA LYS A 24 -16.13 6.48 8.11
C LYS A 24 -14.92 5.85 8.82
N VAL A 25 -13.80 5.64 8.11
CA VAL A 25 -12.71 4.79 8.60
C VAL A 25 -11.37 5.51 8.80
N GLY A 26 -11.24 6.74 8.34
CA GLY A 26 -9.98 7.48 8.35
C GLY A 26 -9.34 7.63 9.73
N ASP A 27 -10.13 7.72 10.79
CA ASP A 27 -9.62 7.80 12.16
C ASP A 27 -9.14 6.45 12.71
N VAL A 28 -9.68 5.35 12.19
CA VAL A 28 -9.32 3.98 12.62
C VAL A 28 -8.03 3.50 11.98
N VAL A 29 -7.84 3.79 10.68
CA VAL A 29 -6.66 3.36 9.95
C VAL A 29 -5.45 4.25 10.23
N ASP A 30 -4.24 3.72 10.08
CA ASP A 30 -3.00 4.46 10.30
C ASP A 30 -2.59 5.24 9.04
N ILE A 31 -2.87 4.67 7.86
CA ILE A 31 -2.43 5.19 6.56
C ILE A 31 -3.63 5.19 5.60
N ILE A 32 -3.76 6.25 4.80
CA ILE A 32 -4.77 6.37 3.75
C ILE A 32 -4.08 6.34 2.39
N GLU A 33 -4.63 5.56 1.47
CA GLU A 33 -4.11 5.44 0.12
C GLU A 33 -5.17 5.86 -0.91
N VAL A 34 -4.80 6.78 -1.78
CA VAL A 34 -5.52 7.03 -3.03
C VAL A 34 -5.11 5.91 -4.00
N GLY A 35 -5.98 4.90 -4.12
CA GLY A 35 -5.70 3.69 -4.90
C GLY A 35 -5.58 3.96 -6.40
N THR A 36 -5.04 3.01 -7.14
CA THR A 36 -4.76 3.16 -8.58
C THR A 36 -5.99 3.60 -9.37
N ILE A 37 -7.14 2.98 -9.13
CA ILE A 37 -8.37 3.31 -9.86
C ILE A 37 -8.77 4.76 -9.61
N LEU A 38 -8.75 5.20 -8.36
CA LEU A 38 -9.10 6.58 -8.00
C LEU A 38 -8.08 7.59 -8.54
N CYS A 39 -6.78 7.24 -8.54
CA CYS A 39 -5.75 8.05 -9.17
C CYS A 39 -6.00 8.24 -10.68
N LEU A 40 -6.44 7.19 -11.39
CA LEU A 40 -6.74 7.26 -12.82
C LEU A 40 -7.99 8.08 -13.11
N GLN A 41 -9.01 7.99 -12.27
CA GLN A 41 -10.29 8.67 -12.46
C GLN A 41 -10.24 10.16 -12.06
N GLU A 42 -9.65 10.48 -10.92
CA GLU A 42 -9.72 11.81 -10.30
C GLU A 42 -8.36 12.50 -10.16
N GLY A 43 -7.26 11.77 -10.38
CA GLY A 43 -5.89 12.32 -10.35
C GLY A 43 -5.56 13.06 -9.05
N GLN A 44 -4.85 14.16 -9.17
CA GLN A 44 -4.43 15.01 -8.04
C GLN A 44 -5.59 15.59 -7.22
N LYS A 45 -6.79 15.69 -7.79
CA LYS A 45 -7.97 16.20 -7.09
C LYS A 45 -8.32 15.30 -5.91
N ALA A 46 -8.30 13.97 -6.09
CA ALA A 46 -8.55 13.03 -5.00
C ALA A 46 -7.54 13.21 -3.87
N ILE A 47 -6.25 13.33 -4.19
CA ILE A 47 -5.19 13.52 -3.21
C ILE A 47 -5.43 14.81 -2.41
N ARG A 48 -5.70 15.95 -3.08
CA ARG A 48 -5.98 17.23 -2.41
C ARG A 48 -7.20 17.16 -1.49
N CYS A 49 -8.29 16.54 -1.95
CA CYS A 49 -9.50 16.42 -1.14
C CYS A 49 -9.24 15.60 0.12
N ILE A 50 -8.62 14.42 0.00
CA ILE A 50 -8.32 13.55 1.15
C ILE A 50 -7.32 14.22 2.09
N ARG A 51 -6.26 14.87 1.57
CA ARG A 51 -5.31 15.63 2.40
C ARG A 51 -6.00 16.76 3.20
N SER A 52 -6.97 17.46 2.61
CA SER A 52 -7.68 18.52 3.32
C SER A 52 -8.54 18.02 4.48
N MET A 53 -9.02 16.77 4.38
CA MET A 53 -9.82 16.13 5.43
C MET A 53 -8.95 15.49 6.52
N PHE A 54 -7.80 14.98 6.14
CA PHE A 54 -6.87 14.25 7.02
C PHE A 54 -5.45 14.84 6.94
N PRO A 55 -5.24 16.07 7.47
CA PRO A 55 -3.97 16.79 7.31
C PRO A 55 -2.78 16.08 7.95
N ASP A 56 -3.02 15.33 9.04
CA ASP A 56 -1.96 14.67 9.84
C ASP A 56 -1.77 13.19 9.51
N LYS A 57 -2.66 12.60 8.68
CA LYS A 57 -2.53 11.19 8.30
C LYS A 57 -1.47 11.01 7.22
N LYS A 58 -0.76 9.89 7.26
CA LYS A 58 0.10 9.48 6.15
C LYS A 58 -0.75 9.18 4.92
N LEU A 59 -0.46 9.86 3.81
CA LEU A 59 -1.20 9.74 2.56
C LEU A 59 -0.31 9.17 1.45
N VAL A 60 -0.77 8.09 0.83
CA VAL A 60 -0.09 7.38 -0.25
C VAL A 60 -0.82 7.62 -1.57
N ALA A 61 -0.08 7.90 -2.65
CA ALA A 61 -0.60 7.92 -4.01
C ALA A 61 -0.17 6.63 -4.75
N ASP A 62 -1.14 5.76 -5.06
CA ASP A 62 -0.87 4.53 -5.82
C ASP A 62 -0.92 4.80 -7.33
N THR A 63 0.17 5.35 -7.83
CA THR A 63 0.30 5.70 -9.26
C THR A 63 0.79 4.53 -10.12
N LYS A 64 1.30 3.47 -9.52
CA LYS A 64 2.01 2.37 -10.22
C LYS A 64 2.99 2.90 -11.27
N CYS A 65 3.70 3.98 -10.91
CA CYS A 65 4.58 4.70 -11.81
C CYS A 65 5.64 3.75 -12.41
N ALA A 66 5.73 3.74 -13.73
CA ALA A 66 6.70 2.94 -14.48
C ALA A 66 7.71 3.81 -15.22
N ASP A 67 7.38 5.08 -15.49
CA ASP A 67 8.22 6.05 -16.21
C ASP A 67 7.90 7.48 -15.78
N ALA A 68 8.69 8.46 -16.19
CA ALA A 68 8.55 9.87 -15.84
C ALA A 68 8.49 10.14 -14.32
N GLY A 69 9.25 9.35 -13.53
CA GLY A 69 9.18 9.29 -12.08
C GLY A 69 9.19 10.64 -11.38
N GLY A 70 10.13 11.53 -11.76
CA GLY A 70 10.23 12.87 -11.18
C GLY A 70 8.96 13.72 -11.41
N THR A 71 8.39 13.67 -12.62
CA THR A 71 7.17 14.44 -12.93
C THR A 71 5.96 13.91 -12.16
N VAL A 72 5.79 12.58 -12.14
CA VAL A 72 4.67 11.95 -11.41
C VAL A 72 4.79 12.22 -9.92
N ALA A 73 5.98 12.02 -9.34
CA ALA A 73 6.22 12.23 -7.92
C ALA A 73 6.01 13.70 -7.51
N SER A 74 6.55 14.66 -8.30
CA SER A 74 6.35 16.09 -8.05
C SER A 74 4.86 16.48 -8.06
N ASN A 75 4.09 15.91 -9.00
CA ASN A 75 2.66 16.18 -9.11
C ASN A 75 1.87 15.67 -7.90
N VAL A 76 2.12 14.44 -7.45
CA VAL A 76 1.40 13.88 -6.30
C VAL A 76 1.86 14.49 -4.97
N ALA A 77 3.15 14.82 -4.82
CA ALA A 77 3.68 15.51 -3.65
C ALA A 77 3.07 16.91 -3.50
N LYS A 78 2.99 17.70 -4.59
CA LYS A 78 2.32 19.01 -4.61
C LYS A 78 0.81 18.92 -4.31
N ALA A 79 0.21 17.77 -4.59
CA ALA A 79 -1.18 17.52 -4.24
C ALA A 79 -1.37 17.13 -2.77
N GLY A 80 -0.29 16.79 -2.05
CA GLY A 80 -0.29 16.47 -0.63
C GLY A 80 -0.03 15.01 -0.28
N ALA A 81 0.40 14.16 -1.23
CA ALA A 81 0.85 12.82 -0.93
C ALA A 81 2.21 12.84 -0.20
N ASP A 82 2.37 12.02 0.83
CA ASP A 82 3.63 11.82 1.53
C ASP A 82 4.48 10.74 0.83
N TRP A 83 3.83 9.71 0.32
CA TRP A 83 4.45 8.54 -0.32
C TRP A 83 3.83 8.27 -1.69
N MET A 84 4.60 7.63 -2.56
CA MET A 84 4.13 7.22 -3.88
C MET A 84 4.52 5.77 -4.16
N LYS A 85 3.65 5.04 -4.85
CA LYS A 85 3.98 3.71 -5.34
C LYS A 85 4.57 3.77 -6.75
N VAL A 86 5.64 3.00 -6.92
CA VAL A 86 6.24 2.67 -8.24
C VAL A 86 6.13 1.17 -8.46
N ILE A 87 6.03 0.76 -9.72
CA ILE A 87 5.99 -0.66 -10.05
C ILE A 87 7.42 -1.24 -10.12
N CYS A 88 7.60 -2.49 -9.73
CA CYS A 88 8.91 -3.15 -9.68
C CYS A 88 9.66 -3.21 -11.02
N CYS A 89 8.97 -3.09 -12.16
CA CYS A 89 9.60 -3.03 -13.48
C CYS A 89 10.04 -1.62 -13.90
N ALA A 90 9.81 -0.58 -13.10
CA ALA A 90 10.35 0.76 -13.37
C ALA A 90 11.89 0.73 -13.32
N THR A 91 12.52 1.55 -14.17
CA THR A 91 13.98 1.61 -14.18
C THR A 91 14.53 2.31 -12.95
N ILE A 92 15.77 1.99 -12.57
CA ILE A 92 16.46 2.66 -11.46
C ILE A 92 16.49 4.19 -11.65
N PRO A 93 16.83 4.75 -12.83
CA PRO A 93 16.74 6.20 -13.04
C PRO A 93 15.36 6.80 -12.83
N THR A 94 14.28 6.06 -13.15
CA THR A 94 12.90 6.49 -12.87
C THR A 94 12.65 6.59 -11.38
N MET A 95 13.09 5.60 -10.60
CA MET A 95 12.95 5.56 -9.14
C MET A 95 13.77 6.67 -8.47
N GLU A 96 15.03 6.85 -8.88
CA GLU A 96 15.90 7.93 -8.38
C GLU A 96 15.33 9.33 -8.67
N ALA A 97 14.76 9.53 -9.86
CA ALA A 97 14.10 10.78 -10.21
C ALA A 97 12.87 11.04 -9.32
N ALA A 98 12.09 10.00 -9.04
CA ALA A 98 10.93 10.10 -8.15
C ALA A 98 11.32 10.39 -6.69
N GLN A 99 12.36 9.75 -6.15
CA GLN A 99 12.84 9.96 -4.78
C GLN A 99 13.26 11.42 -4.48
N LYS A 100 13.68 12.16 -5.50
CA LYS A 100 14.05 13.59 -5.34
C LYS A 100 12.84 14.50 -5.09
N GLU A 101 11.65 14.05 -5.41
CA GLU A 101 10.44 14.86 -5.43
C GLU A 101 9.43 14.50 -4.34
N ILE A 102 9.55 13.31 -3.72
CA ILE A 102 8.61 12.84 -2.72
C ILE A 102 9.31 12.22 -1.52
N GLY A 103 8.66 12.24 -0.36
CA GLY A 103 9.25 11.80 0.90
C GLY A 103 9.64 10.33 0.95
N GLU A 104 8.89 9.44 0.31
CA GLU A 104 9.16 7.99 0.32
C GLU A 104 8.56 7.31 -0.91
N LEU A 105 9.29 6.31 -1.44
CA LEU A 105 8.79 5.42 -2.48
C LEU A 105 8.51 4.03 -1.91
N GLN A 106 7.39 3.45 -2.37
CA GLN A 106 7.05 2.06 -2.15
C GLN A 106 7.12 1.31 -3.48
N VAL A 107 7.97 0.29 -3.57
CA VAL A 107 8.05 -0.55 -4.78
C VAL A 107 7.02 -1.66 -4.67
N GLU A 108 6.03 -1.67 -5.57
CA GLU A 108 5.00 -2.69 -5.61
C GLU A 108 5.40 -3.86 -6.50
N LEU A 109 5.33 -5.07 -5.93
CA LEU A 109 5.89 -6.29 -6.50
C LEU A 109 4.82 -7.05 -7.29
N TYR A 110 5.05 -7.17 -8.60
CA TYR A 110 4.21 -7.96 -9.51
C TYR A 110 5.06 -8.84 -10.42
N GLY A 111 4.47 -9.93 -10.87
CA GLY A 111 5.07 -10.79 -11.89
C GLY A 111 6.40 -11.39 -11.48
N ASN A 112 7.37 -11.33 -12.37
CA ASN A 112 8.65 -12.05 -12.26
C ASN A 112 9.78 -11.17 -11.69
N TRP A 113 9.53 -10.44 -10.59
CA TRP A 113 10.60 -9.75 -9.88
C TRP A 113 11.58 -10.73 -9.23
N THR A 114 12.83 -10.29 -9.00
CA THR A 114 13.87 -11.10 -8.35
C THR A 114 14.43 -10.41 -7.11
N PHE A 115 15.08 -11.19 -6.24
CA PHE A 115 15.78 -10.63 -5.07
C PHE A 115 16.99 -9.78 -5.48
N GLU A 116 17.64 -10.10 -6.61
CA GLU A 116 18.71 -9.26 -7.15
C GLU A 116 18.19 -7.86 -7.51
N GLN A 117 17.06 -7.77 -8.21
CA GLN A 117 16.42 -6.48 -8.47
C GLN A 117 16.08 -5.74 -7.17
N SER A 118 15.63 -6.45 -6.13
CA SER A 118 15.35 -5.79 -4.85
C SER A 118 16.59 -5.16 -4.22
N MET A 119 17.76 -5.77 -4.41
CA MET A 119 19.02 -5.18 -3.94
C MET A 119 19.40 -3.90 -4.70
N ASP A 120 19.05 -3.79 -5.99
CA ASP A 120 19.25 -2.55 -6.74
C ASP A 120 18.39 -1.42 -6.16
N TRP A 121 17.11 -1.70 -5.78
CA TRP A 121 16.28 -0.70 -5.09
C TRP A 121 16.84 -0.33 -3.72
N HIS A 122 17.32 -1.33 -2.98
CA HIS A 122 17.94 -1.08 -1.67
C HIS A 122 19.19 -0.21 -1.77
N ASN A 123 20.03 -0.42 -2.80
CA ASN A 123 21.27 0.32 -3.03
C ASN A 123 21.03 1.81 -3.34
N ILE A 124 19.91 2.16 -3.98
CA ILE A 124 19.51 3.56 -4.20
C ILE A 124 18.72 4.15 -3.01
N GLY A 125 18.60 3.43 -1.90
CA GLY A 125 17.98 3.94 -0.67
C GLY A 125 16.50 3.64 -0.48
N ILE A 126 15.84 2.91 -1.38
CA ILE A 126 14.45 2.47 -1.17
C ILE A 126 14.41 1.43 -0.06
N ARG A 127 13.49 1.60 0.88
CA ARG A 127 13.31 0.70 2.04
C ARG A 127 11.92 0.09 2.14
N GLN A 128 10.95 0.54 1.37
CA GLN A 128 9.59 0.03 1.40
C GLN A 128 9.27 -0.78 0.14
N VAL A 129 8.79 -2.00 0.34
CA VAL A 129 8.26 -2.84 -0.74
C VAL A 129 6.88 -3.36 -0.37
N ILE A 130 6.05 -3.60 -1.37
CA ILE A 130 4.70 -4.12 -1.18
C ILE A 130 4.60 -5.47 -1.85
N TYR A 131 4.45 -6.53 -1.07
CA TYR A 131 4.15 -7.86 -1.59
C TYR A 131 2.65 -7.95 -1.89
N HIS A 132 2.32 -8.00 -3.17
CA HIS A 132 0.94 -7.93 -3.63
C HIS A 132 0.49 -9.24 -4.27
N GLN A 133 -0.49 -9.91 -3.67
CA GLN A 133 -1.29 -10.90 -4.39
C GLN A 133 -2.30 -10.18 -5.27
N SER A 134 -2.09 -10.23 -6.60
CA SER A 134 -2.92 -9.47 -7.52
C SER A 134 -4.39 -9.90 -7.45
N ARG A 135 -5.27 -8.94 -7.73
CA ARG A 135 -6.72 -9.18 -7.76
C ARG A 135 -7.11 -10.31 -8.71
N ASP A 136 -6.48 -10.33 -9.88
CA ASP A 136 -6.80 -11.32 -10.91
C ASP A 136 -6.27 -12.70 -10.54
N ALA A 137 -5.12 -12.79 -9.86
CA ALA A 137 -4.60 -14.03 -9.29
C ALA A 137 -5.56 -14.60 -8.22
N LEU A 138 -6.05 -13.76 -7.31
CA LEU A 138 -7.06 -14.16 -6.32
C LEU A 138 -8.36 -14.67 -6.98
N LEU A 139 -8.82 -14.01 -8.05
CA LEU A 139 -9.99 -14.45 -8.81
C LEU A 139 -9.76 -15.76 -9.54
N SER A 140 -8.51 -16.08 -9.90
CA SER A 140 -8.12 -17.38 -10.47
C SER A 140 -7.91 -18.49 -9.43
N GLY A 141 -8.11 -18.18 -8.14
CA GLY A 141 -8.05 -19.15 -7.04
C GLY A 141 -6.71 -19.21 -6.31
N GLU A 142 -5.77 -18.29 -6.58
CA GLU A 142 -4.57 -18.18 -5.77
C GLU A 142 -4.90 -17.71 -4.35
N THR A 143 -4.18 -18.25 -3.38
CA THR A 143 -4.32 -17.89 -1.95
C THR A 143 -2.95 -17.69 -1.33
N TRP A 144 -2.92 -17.01 -0.17
CA TRP A 144 -1.71 -16.89 0.63
C TRP A 144 -1.19 -18.26 1.05
N GLY A 145 0.09 -18.53 0.81
CA GLY A 145 0.74 -19.80 1.14
C GLY A 145 2.19 -19.65 1.58
N GLU A 146 2.81 -20.76 1.96
CA GLU A 146 4.20 -20.77 2.47
C GLU A 146 5.21 -20.15 1.50
N LYS A 147 4.98 -20.28 0.19
CA LYS A 147 5.82 -19.66 -0.83
C LYS A 147 5.84 -18.14 -0.73
N ASP A 148 4.67 -17.52 -0.44
CA ASP A 148 4.55 -16.08 -0.29
C ASP A 148 5.17 -15.62 1.01
N LEU A 149 4.87 -16.31 2.11
CA LEU A 149 5.42 -16.02 3.43
C LEU A 149 6.95 -16.11 3.45
N SER A 150 7.52 -17.11 2.78
CA SER A 150 8.98 -17.26 2.64
C SER A 150 9.62 -16.11 1.89
N LYS A 151 8.98 -15.61 0.81
CA LYS A 151 9.46 -14.44 0.08
C LYS A 151 9.39 -13.16 0.92
N ILE A 152 8.30 -12.98 1.67
CA ILE A 152 8.12 -11.85 2.58
C ILE A 152 9.21 -11.85 3.65
N LYS A 153 9.44 -12.98 4.32
CA LYS A 153 10.52 -13.15 5.31
C LYS A 153 11.88 -12.80 4.70
N LYS A 154 12.15 -13.28 3.49
CA LYS A 154 13.42 -12.98 2.80
C LYS A 154 13.60 -11.50 2.49
N LEU A 155 12.56 -10.78 2.07
CA LEU A 155 12.61 -9.33 1.87
C LEU A 155 12.89 -8.58 3.18
N ILE A 156 12.28 -9.01 4.29
CA ILE A 156 12.54 -8.45 5.63
C ILE A 156 14.00 -8.68 6.03
N GLU A 157 14.54 -9.89 5.83
CA GLU A 157 15.94 -10.20 6.08
C GLU A 157 16.91 -9.34 5.26
N LEU A 158 16.51 -8.93 4.05
CA LEU A 158 17.26 -8.02 3.18
C LEU A 158 17.15 -6.55 3.62
N GLY A 159 16.43 -6.25 4.70
CA GLY A 159 16.33 -4.92 5.29
C GLY A 159 15.18 -4.06 4.77
N PHE A 160 14.16 -4.66 4.14
CA PHE A 160 12.97 -3.94 3.71
C PHE A 160 11.88 -3.90 4.79
N ASN A 161 11.18 -2.78 4.84
CA ASN A 161 9.85 -2.68 5.44
C ASN A 161 8.83 -3.25 4.45
N VAL A 162 8.34 -4.45 4.72
CA VAL A 162 7.45 -5.16 3.81
C VAL A 162 6.00 -4.94 4.17
N SER A 163 5.27 -4.28 3.29
CA SER A 163 3.80 -4.23 3.34
C SER A 163 3.20 -5.38 2.54
N VAL A 164 2.03 -5.85 2.95
CA VAL A 164 1.33 -6.94 2.27
C VAL A 164 -0.09 -6.53 1.88
N THR A 165 -0.56 -6.97 0.72
CA THR A 165 -1.89 -6.69 0.22
C THR A 165 -2.41 -7.79 -0.69
N GLY A 166 -3.72 -7.82 -0.88
CA GLY A 166 -4.43 -8.76 -1.75
C GLY A 166 -5.22 -9.81 -0.96
N GLY A 167 -6.54 -9.75 -1.02
CA GLY A 167 -7.45 -10.73 -0.42
C GLY A 167 -7.39 -10.83 1.10
N LEU A 168 -6.83 -9.84 1.78
CA LEU A 168 -6.74 -9.83 3.24
C LEU A 168 -8.12 -9.64 3.88
N ASN A 169 -8.33 -10.37 4.96
CA ASN A 169 -9.44 -10.19 5.91
C ASN A 169 -8.91 -10.46 7.33
N PRO A 170 -9.61 -10.09 8.40
CA PRO A 170 -9.12 -10.29 9.76
C PRO A 170 -8.68 -11.73 10.06
N HIS A 171 -9.42 -12.73 9.51
CA HIS A 171 -9.11 -14.14 9.74
C HIS A 171 -7.84 -14.63 9.04
N THR A 172 -7.35 -13.93 8.00
CA THR A 172 -6.12 -14.33 7.30
C THR A 172 -4.86 -13.73 7.94
N LEU A 173 -5.00 -12.74 8.84
CA LEU A 173 -3.84 -12.08 9.45
C LEU A 173 -2.97 -13.02 10.29
N HIS A 174 -3.56 -14.08 10.88
CA HIS A 174 -2.80 -15.08 11.65
C HIS A 174 -1.73 -15.81 10.82
N LEU A 175 -1.88 -15.87 9.48
CA LEU A 175 -0.88 -16.47 8.60
C LEU A 175 0.47 -15.75 8.68
N PHE A 176 0.46 -14.48 9.06
CA PHE A 176 1.64 -13.63 9.18
C PHE A 176 2.18 -13.54 10.62
N GLU A 177 1.62 -14.32 11.55
CA GLU A 177 2.12 -14.34 12.94
C GLU A 177 3.61 -14.71 12.98
N GLY A 178 4.39 -13.97 13.75
CA GLY A 178 5.86 -14.14 13.81
C GLY A 178 6.63 -13.56 12.62
N ILE A 179 5.96 -12.88 11.68
CA ILE A 179 6.58 -12.14 10.57
C ILE A 179 6.48 -10.64 10.86
N ASP A 180 7.58 -9.90 10.72
CA ASP A 180 7.66 -8.46 10.99
C ASP A 180 7.06 -7.64 9.81
N VAL A 181 5.78 -7.86 9.53
CA VAL A 181 5.05 -7.11 8.51
C VAL A 181 4.96 -5.65 8.91
N TYR A 182 5.31 -4.74 8.01
CA TYR A 182 5.26 -3.31 8.26
C TYR A 182 3.83 -2.73 8.18
N THR A 183 3.07 -3.15 7.16
CA THR A 183 1.71 -2.63 6.95
C THR A 183 0.82 -3.70 6.30
N PHE A 184 -0.38 -3.87 6.80
CA PHE A 184 -1.46 -4.58 6.12
C PHE A 184 -2.28 -3.57 5.32
N ILE A 185 -2.31 -3.73 3.98
CA ILE A 185 -3.06 -2.87 3.07
C ILE A 185 -4.33 -3.60 2.64
N THR A 186 -5.47 -2.99 2.86
CA THR A 186 -6.76 -3.56 2.47
C THR A 186 -7.64 -2.52 1.79
N GLY A 187 -8.29 -2.90 0.70
CA GLY A 187 -9.30 -2.11 0.01
C GLY A 187 -10.69 -2.67 0.29
N ARG A 188 -11.16 -3.55 -0.59
CA ARG A 188 -12.52 -4.13 -0.53
C ARG A 188 -12.83 -4.90 0.75
N GLY A 189 -11.84 -5.41 1.47
CA GLY A 189 -12.04 -6.00 2.80
C GLY A 189 -12.66 -5.02 3.80
N ILE A 190 -12.53 -3.73 3.57
CA ILE A 190 -13.18 -2.65 4.32
C ILE A 190 -14.27 -1.99 3.48
N THR A 191 -13.95 -1.47 2.29
CA THR A 191 -14.87 -0.61 1.50
C THR A 191 -16.09 -1.35 0.96
N ALA A 192 -16.01 -2.65 0.73
CA ALA A 192 -17.15 -3.47 0.29
C ALA A 192 -17.93 -4.14 1.45
N ALA A 193 -17.56 -3.87 2.70
CA ALA A 193 -18.27 -4.39 3.85
C ALA A 193 -19.60 -3.64 4.06
N ASN A 194 -20.62 -4.31 4.61
CA ASN A 194 -21.88 -3.67 4.97
C ASN A 194 -21.70 -2.54 5.99
N ASP A 195 -20.68 -2.66 6.85
CA ASP A 195 -20.26 -1.66 7.82
C ASP A 195 -18.72 -1.50 7.72
N PRO A 196 -18.24 -0.53 6.92
CA PRO A 196 -16.81 -0.28 6.75
C PRO A 196 -16.08 0.09 8.05
N MET A 197 -16.73 0.83 8.96
CA MET A 197 -16.15 1.20 10.26
C MET A 197 -15.88 -0.05 11.09
N LYS A 198 -16.87 -0.92 11.21
CA LYS A 198 -16.73 -2.17 11.95
C LYS A 198 -15.70 -3.10 11.31
N ALA A 199 -15.66 -3.15 9.98
CA ALA A 199 -14.66 -3.94 9.26
C ALA A 199 -13.24 -3.43 9.55
N ALA A 200 -13.00 -2.11 9.49
CA ALA A 200 -11.72 -1.51 9.83
C ALA A 200 -11.32 -1.79 11.29
N GLN A 201 -12.27 -1.67 12.23
CA GLN A 201 -12.04 -1.97 13.64
C GLN A 201 -11.66 -3.45 13.84
N ASN A 202 -12.35 -4.38 13.18
CA ASN A 202 -12.03 -5.81 13.28
C ASN A 202 -10.60 -6.11 12.80
N PHE A 203 -10.11 -5.45 11.73
CA PHE A 203 -8.72 -5.55 11.32
C PHE A 203 -7.77 -5.02 12.41
N LYS A 204 -8.10 -3.87 12.99
CA LYS A 204 -7.28 -3.23 14.02
C LYS A 204 -7.20 -4.10 15.27
N ASP A 205 -8.32 -4.64 15.70
CA ASP A 205 -8.42 -5.51 16.89
C ASP A 205 -7.61 -6.79 16.69
N GLU A 206 -7.64 -7.38 15.48
CA GLU A 206 -6.86 -8.57 15.18
C GLU A 206 -5.36 -8.28 15.09
N ILE A 207 -4.96 -7.13 14.54
CA ILE A 207 -3.56 -6.68 14.57
C ILE A 207 -3.10 -6.51 16.02
N ILE A 208 -3.90 -5.90 16.88
CA ILE A 208 -3.57 -5.73 18.30
C ILE A 208 -3.51 -7.09 19.00
N ARG A 209 -4.41 -8.01 18.69
CA ARG A 209 -4.44 -9.36 19.30
C ARG A 209 -3.17 -10.15 19.01
N ILE A 210 -2.62 -10.04 17.78
CA ILE A 210 -1.45 -10.83 17.36
C ILE A 210 -0.13 -10.14 17.70
N TRP A 211 -0.04 -8.80 17.58
CA TRP A 211 1.23 -8.03 17.71
C TRP A 211 1.20 -6.97 18.81
N GLY A 212 0.12 -6.87 19.58
CA GLY A 212 -0.04 -5.88 20.65
C GLY A 212 0.65 -6.20 21.98
#